data_29a278f11b1f5905c4989147495059f6
#
_entry.id   29a278f11b1f5905c4989147495059f6
#
_cell.length_a   1.000
_cell.length_b   1.000
_cell.length_c   1.000
_cell.angle_alpha   90.00
_cell.angle_beta   90.00
_cell.angle_gamma   90.00
#
_symmetry.space_group_name_H-M   'P 1'
#
loop_
_entity.id
_entity.type
_entity.pdbx_description
1 polymer ?
#
loop_
_entity_poly.entity_id
_entity_poly.type
_entity_poly.pdbx_seq_one_letter_code
_entity_poly.pdbx_strand_id
1 'polypeptide(L)'
;MESQEIIRWSLIVGIPLFLLLFYKFILRVFFGLVIVPEDRIGLVTKKFVLFGKQELPEGRIIATKGEAGFQAQTLPPGVYFWKWIWQYSITFQPFTIIPTSKIGLILARDGAELETGRILGRKVDCDSFQDSVAFLANGGRKGRQTA
;
A
#
# COMPACT_ATOMS: atom_id res chain seq x y z
N MET A 1 -1.18 -37.86 39.90
CA MET A 1 -0.79 -36.52 40.33
C MET A 1 0.38 -35.96 39.49
N GLU A 2 1.39 -36.75 39.17
CA GLU A 2 2.54 -36.30 38.34
C GLU A 2 2.17 -35.82 36.92
N SER A 3 1.26 -36.48 36.23
CA SER A 3 0.87 -36.09 34.86
C SER A 3 0.23 -34.70 34.78
N GLN A 4 -0.54 -34.32 35.80
CA GLN A 4 -1.17 -33.00 35.84
C GLN A 4 -0.16 -31.88 36.11
N GLU A 5 0.85 -32.13 36.91
CA GLU A 5 1.93 -31.20 37.18
C GLU A 5 2.80 -30.99 35.90
N ILE A 6 3.14 -32.06 35.21
CA ILE A 6 3.90 -31.99 33.95
C ILE A 6 3.14 -31.15 32.89
N ILE A 7 1.85 -31.39 32.71
CA ILE A 7 1.00 -30.64 31.81
C ILE A 7 0.96 -29.15 32.22
N ARG A 8 0.81 -28.87 33.49
CA ARG A 8 0.77 -27.50 34.02
C ARG A 8 2.08 -26.75 33.76
N TRP A 9 3.22 -27.36 34.04
CA TRP A 9 4.54 -26.75 33.75
C TRP A 9 4.81 -26.59 32.26
N SER A 10 4.39 -27.56 31.44
CA SER A 10 4.53 -27.44 29.98
C SER A 10 3.71 -26.29 29.39
N LEU A 11 2.52 -26.02 29.95
CA LEU A 11 1.71 -24.86 29.54
C LEU A 11 2.31 -23.53 30.02
N ILE A 12 2.80 -23.47 31.27
CA ILE A 12 3.38 -22.26 31.86
C ILE A 12 4.64 -21.82 31.12
N VAL A 13 5.47 -22.75 30.67
CA VAL A 13 6.73 -22.45 29.93
C VAL A 13 6.49 -22.45 28.43
N GLY A 14 5.69 -23.36 27.91
CA GLY A 14 5.45 -23.54 26.47
C GLY A 14 4.72 -22.37 25.83
N ILE A 15 3.71 -21.81 26.50
CA ILE A 15 2.94 -20.67 25.96
C ILE A 15 3.81 -19.42 25.81
N PRO A 16 4.57 -18.95 26.81
CA PRO A 16 5.46 -17.80 26.64
C PRO A 16 6.56 -18.03 25.61
N LEU A 17 7.12 -19.23 25.57
CA LEU A 17 8.13 -19.58 24.57
C LEU A 17 7.55 -19.55 23.15
N PHE A 18 6.37 -20.10 22.95
CA PHE A 18 5.64 -20.05 21.68
C PHE A 18 5.36 -18.60 21.26
N LEU A 19 4.84 -17.78 22.17
CA LEU A 19 4.59 -16.35 21.92
C LEU A 19 5.87 -15.61 21.56
N LEU A 20 6.99 -15.91 22.22
CA LEU A 20 8.28 -15.28 21.95
C LEU A 20 8.86 -15.72 20.60
N LEU A 21 8.69 -16.97 20.20
CA LEU A 21 9.17 -17.45 18.90
C LEU A 21 8.30 -16.95 17.75
N PHE A 22 7.00 -16.83 17.96
CA PHE A 22 6.04 -16.48 16.92
C PHE A 22 5.52 -15.04 16.99
N TYR A 23 6.10 -14.16 17.84
CA TYR A 23 5.59 -12.80 18.05
C TYR A 23 5.49 -11.98 16.75
N LYS A 24 6.46 -12.10 15.83
CA LYS A 24 6.41 -11.41 14.53
C LYS A 24 5.24 -11.88 13.68
N PHE A 25 4.97 -13.18 13.69
CA PHE A 25 3.84 -13.76 12.96
C PHE A 25 2.52 -13.31 13.58
N ILE A 26 2.41 -13.35 14.91
CA ILE A 26 1.23 -12.92 15.66
C ILE A 26 0.95 -11.43 15.39
N LEU A 27 1.97 -10.55 15.48
CA LEU A 27 1.82 -9.14 15.20
C LEU A 27 1.36 -8.89 13.76
N ARG A 28 1.89 -9.64 12.80
CA ARG A 28 1.51 -9.51 11.40
C ARG A 28 0.09 -9.96 11.10
N VAL A 29 -0.35 -11.07 11.72
CA VAL A 29 -1.69 -11.65 11.48
C VAL A 29 -2.77 -10.93 12.27
N PHE A 30 -2.56 -10.69 13.57
CA PHE A 30 -3.58 -10.08 14.44
C PHE A 30 -3.61 -8.56 14.35
N PHE A 31 -2.45 -7.90 14.31
CA PHE A 31 -2.38 -6.44 14.27
C PHE A 31 -2.14 -5.88 12.87
N GLY A 32 -1.96 -6.75 11.87
CA GLY A 32 -1.70 -6.30 10.51
C GLY A 32 -0.45 -5.44 10.41
N LEU A 33 0.59 -5.78 11.18
CA LEU A 33 1.86 -5.04 11.23
C LEU A 33 2.59 -5.17 9.90
N VAL A 34 2.95 -4.03 9.31
CA VAL A 34 3.78 -3.94 8.11
C VAL A 34 4.89 -2.94 8.35
N ILE A 35 6.12 -3.36 8.08
CA ILE A 35 7.32 -2.52 8.17
C ILE A 35 7.81 -2.28 6.75
N VAL A 36 7.85 -1.01 6.35
CA VAL A 36 8.37 -0.57 5.04
C VAL A 36 9.82 -0.14 5.25
N PRO A 37 10.80 -0.76 4.56
CA PRO A 37 12.21 -0.37 4.65
C PRO A 37 12.45 1.06 4.15
N GLU A 38 13.56 1.68 4.60
CA GLU A 38 13.91 3.07 4.28
C GLU A 38 14.25 3.29 2.79
N ASP A 39 14.66 2.25 2.08
CA ASP A 39 15.04 2.29 0.66
C ASP A 39 13.86 2.00 -0.30
N ARG A 40 12.66 1.80 0.22
CA ARG A 40 11.50 1.33 -0.55
C ARG A 40 10.21 2.06 -0.20
N ILE A 41 9.29 1.99 -1.15
CA ILE A 41 7.90 2.42 -1.00
C ILE A 41 6.98 1.19 -1.06
N GLY A 42 5.96 1.14 -0.22
CA GLY A 42 4.96 0.09 -0.22
C GLY A 42 3.78 0.43 -1.13
N LEU A 43 3.58 -0.37 -2.18
CA LEU A 43 2.37 -0.31 -3.01
C LEU A 43 1.29 -1.20 -2.40
N VAL A 44 0.16 -0.62 -2.06
CA VAL A 44 -0.94 -1.30 -1.39
C VAL A 44 -1.96 -1.80 -2.41
N THR A 45 -2.25 -3.10 -2.37
CA THR A 45 -3.37 -3.70 -3.10
C THR A 45 -4.36 -4.26 -2.09
N LYS A 46 -5.61 -3.81 -2.15
CA LYS A 46 -6.69 -4.32 -1.31
C LYS A 46 -7.41 -5.45 -2.05
N LYS A 47 -7.40 -6.64 -1.49
CA LYS A 47 -7.94 -7.85 -2.13
C LYS A 47 -9.46 -7.84 -2.16
N PHE A 48 -10.10 -7.37 -1.10
CA PHE A 48 -11.56 -7.27 -0.97
C PHE A 48 -11.96 -6.22 0.06
N VAL A 49 -13.21 -5.80 0.01
CA VAL A 49 -13.82 -4.83 0.93
C VAL A 49 -14.82 -5.56 1.81
N LEU A 50 -14.68 -5.43 3.13
CA LEU A 50 -15.64 -6.03 4.08
C LEU A 50 -16.96 -5.27 4.13
N PHE A 51 -16.89 -3.95 4.06
CA PHE A 51 -18.05 -3.05 4.08
C PHE A 51 -17.84 -1.93 3.08
N GLY A 52 -18.83 -1.70 2.18
CA GLY A 52 -18.79 -0.64 1.19
C GLY A 52 -18.77 -1.13 -0.26
N LYS A 53 -18.46 -0.23 -1.20
CA LYS A 53 -18.37 -0.55 -2.62
C LYS A 53 -17.08 -1.31 -2.92
N GLN A 54 -17.22 -2.47 -3.54
CA GLN A 54 -16.08 -3.32 -3.92
C GLN A 54 -15.53 -2.94 -5.30
N GLU A 55 -16.39 -2.45 -6.19
CA GLU A 55 -16.05 -2.17 -7.57
C GLU A 55 -15.50 -0.77 -7.75
N LEU A 56 -14.49 -0.66 -8.62
CA LEU A 56 -13.95 0.61 -9.07
C LEU A 56 -14.93 1.28 -10.04
N PRO A 57 -15.01 2.61 -10.08
CA PRO A 57 -15.74 3.31 -11.12
C PRO A 57 -15.23 2.93 -12.52
N GLU A 58 -16.12 2.95 -13.52
CA GLU A 58 -15.76 2.64 -14.91
C GLU A 58 -14.57 3.49 -15.39
N GLY A 59 -13.62 2.83 -16.06
CA GLY A 59 -12.42 3.47 -16.60
C GLY A 59 -11.32 3.77 -15.60
N ARG A 60 -11.49 3.44 -14.31
CA ARG A 60 -10.47 3.62 -13.25
C ARG A 60 -9.77 2.30 -12.95
N ILE A 61 -8.48 2.39 -12.70
CA ILE A 61 -7.64 1.24 -12.33
C ILE A 61 -7.23 1.34 -10.86
N ILE A 62 -7.14 2.58 -10.33
CA ILE A 62 -6.63 2.89 -9.00
C ILE A 62 -7.79 3.29 -8.08
N ALA A 63 -7.86 2.66 -6.92
CA ALA A 63 -8.83 2.95 -5.87
C ALA A 63 -8.41 4.17 -5.06
N THR A 64 -9.32 5.13 -4.91
CA THR A 64 -9.09 6.37 -4.15
C THR A 64 -9.95 6.47 -2.88
N LYS A 65 -11.06 5.72 -2.82
CA LYS A 65 -12.04 5.76 -1.71
C LYS A 65 -12.12 4.44 -0.93
N GLY A 66 -11.07 3.61 -1.02
CA GLY A 66 -10.99 2.35 -0.29
C GLY A 66 -11.68 1.17 -0.96
N GLU A 67 -11.99 1.26 -2.26
CA GLU A 67 -12.46 0.14 -3.08
C GLU A 67 -11.39 -0.97 -3.15
N ALA A 68 -11.76 -2.14 -3.66
CA ALA A 68 -10.80 -3.21 -3.92
C ALA A 68 -9.88 -2.85 -5.10
N GLY A 69 -8.67 -3.39 -5.13
CA GLY A 69 -7.69 -3.15 -6.17
C GLY A 69 -6.48 -2.34 -5.69
N PHE A 70 -5.72 -1.81 -6.63
CA PHE A 70 -4.56 -0.96 -6.35
C PHE A 70 -5.01 0.33 -5.68
N GLN A 71 -4.43 0.63 -4.52
CA GLN A 71 -4.74 1.85 -3.78
C GLN A 71 -3.86 3.01 -4.28
N ALA A 72 -4.45 4.20 -4.42
CA ALA A 72 -3.70 5.40 -4.74
C ALA A 72 -2.70 5.76 -3.63
N GLN A 73 -3.07 5.49 -2.39
CA GLN A 73 -2.21 5.74 -1.25
C GLN A 73 -1.06 4.75 -1.21
N THR A 74 0.16 5.26 -1.31
CA THR A 74 1.40 4.52 -1.10
C THR A 74 1.83 4.60 0.36
N LEU A 75 2.67 3.65 0.80
CA LEU A 75 3.23 3.64 2.15
C LEU A 75 4.70 4.05 2.08
N PRO A 76 5.06 5.27 2.55
CA PRO A 76 6.45 5.65 2.78
C PRO A 76 7.16 4.70 3.76
N PRO A 77 8.49 4.80 3.90
CA PRO A 77 9.22 4.08 4.93
C PRO A 77 8.62 4.31 6.32
N GLY A 78 8.45 3.23 7.08
CA GLY A 78 7.87 3.32 8.42
C GLY A 78 7.13 2.07 8.85
N VAL A 79 6.44 2.18 9.99
CA VAL A 79 5.68 1.10 10.62
C VAL A 79 4.19 1.38 10.52
N TYR A 80 3.44 0.44 9.98
CA TYR A 80 2.01 0.55 9.75
C TYR A 80 1.26 -0.58 10.42
N PHE A 81 0.10 -0.28 10.99
CA PHE A 81 -0.80 -1.24 11.60
C PHE A 81 -2.08 -1.39 10.77
N TRP A 82 -2.90 -2.39 11.08
CA TRP A 82 -4.20 -2.65 10.45
C TRP A 82 -4.13 -2.94 8.95
N LYS A 83 -2.98 -3.43 8.46
CA LYS A 83 -2.78 -3.90 7.09
C LYS A 83 -2.73 -5.44 7.08
N TRP A 84 -3.84 -6.08 7.42
CA TRP A 84 -3.91 -7.54 7.50
C TRP A 84 -3.55 -8.23 6.19
N ILE A 85 -2.72 -9.25 6.26
CA ILE A 85 -2.20 -10.00 5.09
C ILE A 85 -3.29 -10.71 4.29
N TRP A 86 -4.41 -11.02 4.91
CA TRP A 86 -5.56 -11.64 4.26
C TRP A 86 -6.38 -10.61 3.46
N GLN A 87 -6.40 -9.33 3.84
CA GLN A 87 -7.13 -8.27 3.18
C GLN A 87 -6.23 -7.44 2.24
N TYR A 88 -4.96 -7.23 2.61
CA TYR A 88 -4.03 -6.40 1.86
C TYR A 88 -2.85 -7.22 1.35
N SER A 89 -2.38 -6.87 0.15
CA SER A 89 -1.11 -7.29 -0.40
C SER A 89 -0.24 -6.05 -0.56
N ILE A 90 0.97 -6.07 -0.01
CA ILE A 90 1.89 -4.94 -0.09
C ILE A 90 3.12 -5.38 -0.86
N THR A 91 3.39 -4.67 -1.96
CA THR A 91 4.56 -4.90 -2.81
C THR A 91 5.54 -3.76 -2.59
N PHE A 92 6.78 -4.10 -2.23
CA PHE A 92 7.83 -3.09 -2.03
C PHE A 92 8.53 -2.79 -3.35
N GLN A 93 8.64 -1.49 -3.68
CA GLN A 93 9.36 -0.99 -4.84
C GLN A 93 10.48 -0.04 -4.40
N PRO A 94 11.67 -0.11 -5.02
CA PRO A 94 12.73 0.85 -4.72
C PRO A 94 12.34 2.25 -5.18
N PHE A 95 12.91 3.28 -4.57
CA PHE A 95 12.74 4.65 -5.02
C PHE A 95 13.40 4.85 -6.39
N THR A 96 12.71 5.59 -7.26
CA THR A 96 13.30 6.05 -8.51
C THR A 96 13.93 7.42 -8.28
N ILE A 97 15.26 7.49 -8.24
CA ILE A 97 16.00 8.73 -8.06
C ILE A 97 16.34 9.29 -9.44
N ILE A 98 15.94 10.53 -9.71
CA ILE A 98 16.29 11.25 -10.93
C ILE A 98 17.52 12.10 -10.65
N PRO A 99 18.71 11.79 -11.25
CA PRO A 99 19.91 12.58 -11.08
C PRO A 99 19.73 14.02 -11.61
N THR A 100 20.48 14.97 -11.06
CA THR A 100 20.38 16.42 -11.38
C THR A 100 20.58 16.74 -12.87
N SER A 101 21.24 15.85 -13.62
CA SER A 101 21.49 16.02 -15.07
C SER A 101 20.45 15.34 -15.96
N LYS A 102 19.40 14.73 -15.39
CA LYS A 102 18.37 13.99 -16.15
C LYS A 102 16.98 14.53 -15.86
N ILE A 103 16.10 14.36 -16.83
CA ILE A 103 14.68 14.70 -16.72
C ILE A 103 13.88 13.41 -16.58
N GLY A 104 12.97 13.36 -15.60
CA GLY A 104 12.03 12.26 -15.43
C GLY A 104 10.80 12.45 -16.34
N LEU A 105 10.46 11.44 -17.12
CA LEU A 105 9.21 11.40 -17.86
C LEU A 105 8.18 10.58 -17.07
N ILE A 106 7.07 11.21 -16.74
CA ILE A 106 5.97 10.56 -16.00
C ILE A 106 4.85 10.21 -16.98
N LEU A 107 4.45 8.93 -16.92
CA LEU A 107 3.33 8.40 -17.67
C LEU A 107 2.25 7.91 -16.69
N ALA A 108 1.18 8.67 -16.56
CA ALA A 108 0.03 8.26 -15.73
C ALA A 108 -0.82 7.23 -16.47
N ARG A 109 -1.08 6.11 -15.81
CA ARG A 109 -1.94 5.04 -16.34
C ARG A 109 -3.39 5.17 -15.91
N ASP A 110 -3.67 6.01 -14.92
CA ASP A 110 -5.02 6.30 -14.43
C ASP A 110 -5.27 7.81 -14.35
N GLY A 111 -6.52 8.20 -14.32
CA GLY A 111 -6.97 9.58 -14.33
C GLY A 111 -8.06 9.81 -15.37
N ALA A 112 -8.45 11.07 -15.58
CA ALA A 112 -9.38 11.45 -16.62
C ALA A 112 -8.75 11.27 -18.03
N GLU A 113 -9.57 11.14 -19.04
CA GLU A 113 -9.11 11.08 -20.43
C GLU A 113 -8.45 12.43 -20.84
N LEU A 114 -7.43 12.38 -21.71
CA LEU A 114 -6.83 13.57 -22.29
C LEU A 114 -7.86 14.31 -23.15
N GLU A 115 -7.82 15.64 -23.11
CA GLU A 115 -8.64 16.48 -23.98
C GLU A 115 -8.23 16.29 -25.45
N THR A 116 -9.20 16.31 -26.32
CA THR A 116 -8.98 16.17 -27.78
C THR A 116 -7.95 17.19 -28.26
N GLY A 117 -6.91 16.72 -28.96
CA GLY A 117 -5.83 17.56 -29.48
C GLY A 117 -4.65 17.82 -28.51
N ARG A 118 -4.70 17.29 -27.28
CA ARG A 118 -3.58 17.37 -26.34
C ARG A 118 -2.74 16.12 -26.33
N ILE A 119 -1.43 16.30 -26.24
CA ILE A 119 -0.44 15.21 -26.12
C ILE A 119 0.01 15.07 -24.66
N LEU A 120 -0.06 16.15 -23.88
CA LEU A 120 0.39 16.21 -22.49
C LEU A 120 -0.77 16.55 -21.55
N GLY A 121 -0.79 15.91 -20.38
CA GLY A 121 -1.66 16.28 -19.29
C GLY A 121 -1.42 17.72 -18.84
N ARG A 122 -2.45 18.38 -18.29
CA ARG A 122 -2.28 19.68 -17.63
C ARG A 122 -1.45 19.53 -16.38
N LYS A 123 -0.72 20.57 -16.00
CA LYS A 123 -0.05 20.62 -14.71
C LYS A 123 -1.08 20.51 -13.58
N VAL A 124 -0.82 19.58 -12.67
CA VAL A 124 -1.65 19.30 -11.52
C VAL A 124 -0.78 19.41 -10.27
N ASP A 125 -1.31 20.04 -9.23
CA ASP A 125 -0.62 20.13 -7.96
C ASP A 125 -0.74 18.78 -7.22
N CYS A 126 0.38 18.07 -7.12
CA CYS A 126 0.48 16.72 -6.58
C CYS A 126 1.88 16.41 -6.02
N ASP A 127 2.50 17.40 -5.39
CA ASP A 127 3.83 17.30 -4.79
C ASP A 127 4.87 16.69 -5.74
N SER A 128 5.07 17.32 -6.90
CA SER A 128 6.01 16.82 -7.92
C SER A 128 5.75 15.35 -8.33
N PHE A 129 4.48 14.94 -8.42
CA PHE A 129 4.00 13.59 -8.72
C PHE A 129 4.31 12.54 -7.65
N GLN A 130 4.64 12.93 -6.44
CA GLN A 130 4.84 12.00 -5.32
C GLN A 130 3.51 11.63 -4.64
N ASP A 131 2.51 12.51 -4.69
CA ASP A 131 1.17 12.26 -4.17
C ASP A 131 0.19 11.86 -5.29
N SER A 132 0.00 10.56 -5.45
CA SER A 132 -0.94 10.00 -6.43
C SER A 132 -2.41 10.23 -6.06
N VAL A 133 -2.73 10.38 -4.78
CA VAL A 133 -4.09 10.70 -4.33
C VAL A 133 -4.43 12.13 -4.74
N ALA A 134 -3.54 13.09 -4.44
CA ALA A 134 -3.71 14.48 -4.85
C ALA A 134 -3.75 14.62 -6.38
N PHE A 135 -2.90 13.88 -7.12
CA PHE A 135 -2.94 13.84 -8.57
C PHE A 135 -4.32 13.48 -9.12
N LEU A 136 -4.90 12.37 -8.62
CA LEU A 136 -6.21 11.90 -9.07
C LEU A 136 -7.37 12.80 -8.61
N ALA A 137 -7.27 13.38 -7.40
CA ALA A 137 -8.28 14.28 -6.86
C ALA A 137 -8.32 15.63 -7.59
N ASN A 138 -7.15 16.16 -7.97
CA ASN A 138 -7.01 17.45 -8.65
C ASN A 138 -7.19 17.37 -10.19
N GLY A 139 -7.75 16.25 -10.68
CA GLY A 139 -8.07 16.10 -12.10
C GLY A 139 -6.91 15.65 -12.98
N GLY A 140 -5.97 14.90 -12.40
CA GLY A 140 -4.89 14.25 -13.16
C GLY A 140 -5.43 13.42 -14.32
N ARG A 141 -4.73 13.47 -15.47
CA ARG A 141 -5.15 12.82 -16.70
C ARG A 141 -4.22 11.69 -17.08
N LYS A 142 -4.75 10.68 -17.78
CA LYS A 142 -3.96 9.60 -18.36
C LYS A 142 -2.96 10.15 -19.37
N GLY A 143 -1.82 9.47 -19.54
CA GLY A 143 -0.82 9.80 -20.52
C GLY A 143 0.41 10.52 -19.96
N ARG A 144 1.19 11.17 -20.84
CA ARG A 144 2.39 11.90 -20.46
C ARG A 144 2.03 13.17 -19.70
N GLN A 145 2.76 13.44 -18.64
CA GLN A 145 2.53 14.59 -17.78
C GLN A 145 3.48 15.74 -18.10
N THR A 146 3.03 16.97 -17.83
CA THR A 146 3.85 18.18 -17.85
C THR A 146 4.45 18.37 -16.47
N ALA A 147 5.75 18.61 -16.35
CA ALA A 147 6.42 18.97 -15.10
C ALA A 147 6.11 20.40 -14.68
#